data_a97c3694e98f79f4287a61f47239b412
#
_entry.id   a97c3694e98f79f4287a61f47239b412
#
_cell.length_a   1.000
_cell.length_b   1.000
_cell.length_c   1.000
_cell.angle_alpha   90.00
_cell.angle_beta   90.00
_cell.angle_gamma   90.00
#
_symmetry.space_group_name_H-M   'P 1'
#
loop_
_entity.id
_entity.type
_entity.pdbx_description
1 polymer ?
#
loop_
_entity_poly.entity_id
_entity_poly.type
_entity_poly.pdbx_seq_one_letter_code
_entity_poly.pdbx_strand_id
1 'polypeptide(L)'
;MSQSVNILGATGSIGSSTLDIINAYPEEFSVFGVSAHSNVEKLAEIAMAHKAKCAVIADETQYDALKEKLKGTDVEVLAGAEGLKEMASEPVDISVAAITGMAALEPTLAAIENSKKVAFASKE
;
A
#
# COMPACT_ATOMS: atom_id res chain seq x y z
N MET A 1 0.57 -20.38 7.48
CA MET A 1 1.54 -19.31 7.21
C MET A 1 0.85 -18.13 6.55
N SER A 2 1.14 -16.92 6.99
CA SER A 2 0.51 -15.75 6.40
C SER A 2 1.20 -15.34 5.10
N GLN A 3 0.40 -14.83 4.17
CA GLN A 3 0.91 -14.28 2.92
C GLN A 3 1.04 -12.78 3.08
N SER A 4 2.17 -12.22 2.64
CA SER A 4 2.39 -10.79 2.69
C SER A 4 1.69 -10.09 1.53
N VAL A 5 1.08 -8.95 1.81
CA VAL A 5 0.26 -8.22 0.84
C VAL A 5 0.68 -6.76 0.76
N ASN A 6 0.90 -6.29 -0.46
CA ASN A 6 1.05 -4.86 -0.74
C ASN A 6 -0.26 -4.36 -1.34
N ILE A 7 -0.73 -3.23 -0.87
CA ILE A 7 -1.97 -2.63 -1.39
C ILE A 7 -1.65 -1.25 -1.95
N LEU A 8 -1.66 -1.16 -3.27
CA LEU A 8 -1.44 0.09 -3.98
C LEU A 8 -2.79 0.80 -4.13
N GLY A 9 -2.99 1.90 -3.42
CA GLY A 9 -4.26 2.61 -3.40
C GLY A 9 -5.19 2.14 -2.30
N ALA A 10 -4.67 2.01 -1.08
CA ALA A 10 -5.40 1.44 0.06
C ALA A 10 -6.60 2.26 0.54
N THR A 11 -6.62 3.56 0.26
CA THR A 11 -7.70 4.43 0.73
C THR A 11 -8.92 4.47 -0.21
N GLY A 12 -8.81 3.87 -1.39
CA GLY A 12 -9.93 3.79 -2.31
C GLY A 12 -10.90 2.66 -1.96
N SER A 13 -12.01 2.57 -2.67
CA SER A 13 -13.04 1.56 -2.38
C SER A 13 -12.52 0.13 -2.51
N ILE A 14 -11.69 -0.13 -3.51
CA ILE A 14 -11.15 -1.47 -3.73
C ILE A 14 -10.10 -1.81 -2.67
N GLY A 15 -9.25 -0.83 -2.31
CA GLY A 15 -8.31 -1.01 -1.23
C GLY A 15 -9.02 -1.28 0.09
N SER A 16 -10.10 -0.56 0.36
CA SER A 16 -10.91 -0.75 1.55
C SER A 16 -11.52 -2.15 1.59
N SER A 17 -12.06 -2.62 0.48
CA SER A 17 -12.63 -3.98 0.39
C SER A 17 -11.55 -5.04 0.61
N THR A 18 -10.36 -4.82 0.09
CA THR A 18 -9.23 -5.72 0.29
C THR A 18 -8.86 -5.81 1.76
N LEU A 19 -8.82 -4.65 2.44
CA LEU A 19 -8.51 -4.62 3.87
C LEU A 19 -9.58 -5.34 4.69
N ASP A 20 -10.84 -5.24 4.28
CA ASP A 20 -11.93 -5.97 4.96
C ASP A 20 -11.71 -7.48 4.88
N ILE A 21 -11.27 -7.95 3.72
CA ILE A 21 -10.97 -9.38 3.54
C ILE A 21 -9.80 -9.79 4.43
N ILE A 22 -8.75 -8.96 4.47
CA ILE A 22 -7.59 -9.24 5.32
C ILE A 22 -7.99 -9.30 6.79
N ASN A 23 -8.86 -8.38 7.22
CA ASN A 23 -9.35 -8.36 8.59
C ASN A 23 -10.18 -9.61 8.93
N ALA A 24 -10.87 -10.17 7.95
CA ALA A 24 -11.66 -11.39 8.15
C ALA A 24 -10.76 -12.62 8.27
N TYR A 25 -9.56 -12.57 7.69
CA TYR A 25 -8.62 -13.71 7.69
C TYR A 25 -7.22 -13.26 8.15
N PRO A 26 -7.10 -12.75 9.40
CA PRO A 26 -5.83 -12.16 9.86
C PRO A 26 -4.69 -13.16 10.00
N GLU A 27 -4.99 -14.44 10.09
CA GLU A 27 -3.96 -15.47 10.17
C GLU A 27 -3.42 -15.86 8.80
N GLU A 28 -4.18 -15.59 7.74
CA GLU A 28 -3.80 -15.97 6.39
C GLU A 28 -3.09 -14.84 5.64
N PHE A 29 -3.33 -13.60 6.02
CA PHE A 29 -2.77 -12.44 5.33
C PHE A 29 -2.16 -11.45 6.31
N SER A 30 -1.03 -10.86 5.90
CA SER A 30 -0.41 -9.76 6.64
C SER A 30 -0.13 -8.63 5.66
N VAL A 31 -0.37 -7.39 6.10
CA VAL A 31 -0.13 -6.23 5.25
C VAL A 31 1.34 -5.84 5.33
N PHE A 32 2.02 -5.83 4.19
CA PHE A 32 3.40 -5.37 4.11
C PHE A 32 3.45 -3.86 3.87
N GLY A 33 2.78 -3.39 2.83
CA GLY A 33 2.78 -1.99 2.49
C GLY A 33 1.42 -1.49 2.03
N VAL A 34 1.17 -0.22 2.26
CA VAL A 34 -0.05 0.45 1.83
C VAL A 34 0.30 1.79 1.19
N SER A 35 -0.48 2.22 0.23
CA SER A 35 -0.27 3.51 -0.39
C SER A 35 -1.57 4.27 -0.59
N ALA A 36 -1.46 5.60 -0.68
CA ALA A 36 -2.58 6.48 -0.99
C ALA A 36 -2.05 7.65 -1.80
N HIS A 37 -2.95 8.35 -2.49
CA HIS A 37 -2.55 9.54 -3.25
C HIS A 37 -2.24 10.71 -2.32
N SER A 38 -3.20 11.17 -1.53
CA SER A 38 -3.01 12.32 -0.66
C SER A 38 -3.71 12.25 0.69
N ASN A 39 -4.51 11.21 0.93
CA ASN A 39 -5.26 11.09 2.18
C ASN A 39 -4.38 10.55 3.31
N VAL A 40 -3.61 11.45 3.92
CA VAL A 40 -2.65 11.12 4.97
C VAL A 40 -3.33 10.50 6.20
N GLU A 41 -4.44 11.07 6.64
CA GLU A 41 -5.12 10.60 7.85
C GLU A 41 -5.55 9.13 7.72
N LYS A 42 -6.21 8.82 6.63
CA LYS A 42 -6.70 7.45 6.41
C LYS A 42 -5.56 6.48 6.19
N LEU A 43 -4.53 6.91 5.44
CA LEU A 43 -3.36 6.05 5.20
C LEU A 43 -2.65 5.72 6.51
N ALA A 44 -2.46 6.72 7.38
CA ALA A 44 -1.82 6.50 8.67
C ALA A 44 -2.64 5.55 9.56
N GLU A 45 -3.97 5.72 9.58
CA GLU A 45 -4.84 4.81 10.32
C GLU A 45 -4.70 3.37 9.85
N ILE A 46 -4.73 3.17 8.53
CA ILE A 46 -4.59 1.83 7.94
C ILE A 46 -3.24 1.22 8.28
N ALA A 47 -2.17 1.99 8.11
CA ALA A 47 -0.83 1.50 8.39
C ALA A 47 -0.67 1.09 9.85
N MET A 48 -1.20 1.86 10.77
CA MET A 48 -1.12 1.54 12.19
C MET A 48 -2.02 0.35 12.57
N ALA A 49 -3.25 0.32 12.03
CA ALA A 49 -4.20 -0.74 12.35
C ALA A 49 -3.71 -2.12 11.88
N HIS A 50 -3.04 -2.17 10.73
CA HIS A 50 -2.55 -3.41 10.15
C HIS A 50 -1.07 -3.65 10.40
N LYS A 51 -0.40 -2.76 11.12
CA LYS A 51 1.03 -2.85 11.40
C LYS A 51 1.85 -3.01 10.13
N ALA A 52 1.52 -2.22 9.11
CA ALA A 52 2.23 -2.26 7.84
C ALA A 52 3.70 -1.89 8.04
N LYS A 53 4.55 -2.47 7.23
CA LYS A 53 5.98 -2.16 7.31
C LYS A 53 6.33 -0.87 6.59
N CYS A 54 5.54 -0.47 5.60
CA CYS A 54 5.73 0.81 4.93
C CYS A 54 4.40 1.42 4.51
N ALA A 55 4.42 2.74 4.38
CA ALA A 55 3.29 3.52 3.90
C ALA A 55 3.81 4.56 2.92
N VAL A 56 3.18 4.67 1.76
CA VAL A 56 3.62 5.56 0.69
C VAL A 56 2.52 6.56 0.37
N ILE A 57 2.88 7.85 0.36
CA ILE A 57 1.97 8.90 -0.06
C ILE A 57 2.44 9.42 -1.42
N ALA A 58 1.59 9.33 -2.43
CA ALA A 58 1.98 9.73 -3.78
C ALA A 58 2.21 11.23 -3.88
N ASP A 59 1.43 12.01 -3.16
CA ASP A 59 1.59 13.46 -3.10
C ASP A 59 2.75 13.81 -2.16
N GLU A 60 3.90 14.15 -2.73
CA GLU A 60 5.10 14.44 -1.96
C GLU A 60 4.93 15.62 -0.99
N THR A 61 3.99 16.51 -1.26
CA THR A 61 3.73 17.65 -0.35
C THR A 61 3.16 17.18 0.99
N GLN A 62 2.63 15.96 1.04
CA GLN A 62 2.06 15.39 2.26
C GLN A 62 3.03 14.48 3.02
N TYR A 63 4.26 14.35 2.54
CA TYR A 63 5.25 13.46 3.16
C TYR A 63 5.48 13.79 4.63
N ASP A 64 5.73 15.06 4.94
CA ASP A 64 6.01 15.49 6.32
C ASP A 64 4.82 15.22 7.24
N ALA A 65 3.60 15.44 6.74
CA ALA A 65 2.40 15.20 7.51
C ALA A 65 2.23 13.71 7.83
N LEU A 66 2.50 12.84 6.86
CA LEU A 66 2.41 11.40 7.07
C LEU A 66 3.48 10.93 8.04
N LYS A 67 4.70 11.43 7.89
CA LYS A 67 5.80 11.08 8.77
C LYS A 67 5.51 11.46 10.21
N GLU A 68 4.91 12.63 10.42
CA GLU A 68 4.53 13.07 11.76
C GLU A 68 3.47 12.17 12.38
N LYS A 69 2.47 11.76 11.58
CA LYS A 69 1.40 10.88 12.07
C LYS A 69 1.91 9.48 12.43
N LEU A 70 2.92 9.01 11.74
CA LEU A 70 3.50 7.69 11.97
C LEU A 70 4.73 7.71 12.87
N LYS A 71 5.03 8.86 13.45
CA LYS A 71 6.15 9.02 14.37
C LYS A 71 5.98 8.10 15.58
N GLY A 72 7.02 7.40 15.92
CA GLY A 72 6.99 6.45 17.05
C GLY A 72 6.50 5.06 16.67
N THR A 73 6.14 4.85 15.40
CA THR A 73 5.79 3.52 14.91
C THR A 73 6.95 2.94 14.09
N ASP A 74 6.88 1.66 13.78
CA ASP A 74 7.89 1.00 12.96
C ASP A 74 7.60 1.10 11.47
N VAL A 75 6.64 1.93 11.09
CA VAL A 75 6.25 2.08 9.68
C VAL A 75 7.23 3.00 8.96
N GLU A 76 7.81 2.50 7.87
CA GLU A 76 8.66 3.30 7.01
C GLU A 76 7.78 4.20 6.13
N VAL A 77 8.09 5.49 6.09
CA VAL A 77 7.31 6.46 5.32
C VAL A 77 8.04 6.80 4.02
N LEU A 78 7.37 6.62 2.91
CA LEU A 78 7.90 6.92 1.59
C LEU A 78 6.94 7.88 0.87
N ALA A 79 7.42 8.54 -0.16
CA ALA A 79 6.60 9.50 -0.90
C ALA A 79 6.93 9.50 -2.39
N GLY A 80 5.95 9.92 -3.19
CA GLY A 80 6.11 10.11 -4.61
C GLY A 80 6.17 8.81 -5.42
N ALA A 81 6.41 8.94 -6.71
CA ALA A 81 6.49 7.79 -7.61
C ALA A 81 7.64 6.86 -7.23
N GLU A 82 8.75 7.41 -6.77
CA GLU A 82 9.89 6.62 -6.32
C GLU A 82 9.53 5.75 -5.12
N GLY A 83 8.78 6.31 -4.17
CA GLY A 83 8.32 5.55 -3.01
C GLY A 83 7.39 4.43 -3.39
N LEU A 84 6.46 4.70 -4.30
CA LEU A 84 5.54 3.68 -4.80
C LEU A 84 6.30 2.54 -5.49
N LYS A 85 7.27 2.89 -6.31
CA LYS A 85 8.09 1.91 -7.01
C LYS A 85 8.91 1.07 -6.02
N GLU A 86 9.48 1.72 -5.01
CA GLU A 86 10.26 1.03 -3.99
C GLU A 86 9.41 0.03 -3.22
N MET A 87 8.21 0.43 -2.79
CA MET A 87 7.29 -0.47 -2.10
C MET A 87 6.86 -1.62 -3.00
N ALA A 88 6.49 -1.33 -4.25
CA ALA A 88 6.04 -2.34 -5.19
C ALA A 88 7.14 -3.32 -5.58
N SER A 89 8.41 -2.91 -5.43
CA SER A 89 9.56 -3.76 -5.75
C SER A 89 9.91 -4.75 -4.64
N GLU A 90 9.31 -4.60 -3.45
CA GLU A 90 9.55 -5.53 -2.37
C GLU A 90 8.95 -6.90 -2.70
N PRO A 91 9.67 -7.99 -2.42
CA PRO A 91 9.14 -9.33 -2.70
C PRO A 91 8.03 -9.68 -1.71
N VAL A 92 6.81 -9.66 -2.19
CA VAL A 92 5.64 -10.02 -1.40
C VAL A 92 4.88 -11.15 -2.10
N ASP A 93 4.00 -11.81 -1.36
CA ASP A 93 3.21 -12.90 -1.95
C ASP A 93 2.12 -12.38 -2.88
N ILE A 94 1.47 -11.30 -2.49
CA ILE A 94 0.35 -10.74 -3.26
C ILE A 94 0.50 -9.22 -3.34
N SER A 95 0.27 -8.66 -4.52
CA SER A 95 0.16 -7.22 -4.70
C SER A 95 -1.22 -6.90 -5.28
N VAL A 96 -1.93 -5.99 -4.63
CA VAL A 96 -3.23 -5.53 -5.11
C VAL A 96 -3.04 -4.14 -5.69
N ALA A 97 -3.26 -4.01 -6.99
CA ALA A 97 -3.11 -2.73 -7.69
C ALA A 97 -4.49 -2.07 -7.83
N ALA A 98 -4.79 -1.17 -6.91
CA ALA A 98 -6.05 -0.43 -6.88
C ALA A 98 -5.86 1.04 -7.28
N ILE A 99 -4.73 1.36 -7.88
CA ILE A 99 -4.42 2.68 -8.41
C ILE A 99 -4.91 2.75 -9.85
N THR A 100 -5.50 3.87 -10.24
CA THR A 100 -6.00 4.06 -11.61
C THR A 100 -5.14 5.06 -12.38
N GLY A 101 -5.19 4.97 -13.70
CA GLY A 101 -4.55 5.92 -14.60
C GLY A 101 -3.07 5.68 -14.80
N MET A 102 -2.41 6.67 -15.40
CA MET A 102 -0.99 6.59 -15.76
C MET A 102 -0.08 6.46 -14.55
N ALA A 103 -0.52 6.93 -13.40
CA ALA A 103 0.27 6.84 -12.16
C ALA A 103 0.49 5.40 -11.71
N ALA A 104 -0.32 4.47 -12.18
CA ALA A 104 -0.22 3.06 -11.79
C ALA A 104 0.82 2.27 -12.59
N LEU A 105 1.31 2.81 -13.73
CA LEU A 105 2.12 2.03 -14.65
C LEU A 105 3.42 1.50 -14.05
N GLU A 106 4.28 2.38 -13.54
CA GLU A 106 5.56 1.95 -12.97
C GLU A 106 5.43 1.08 -11.73
N PRO A 107 4.61 1.46 -10.74
CA PRO A 107 4.42 0.60 -9.57
C PRO A 107 3.84 -0.76 -9.92
N THR A 108 2.92 -0.80 -10.89
CA THR A 108 2.31 -2.07 -11.31
C THR A 108 3.34 -2.98 -11.98
N LEU A 109 4.21 -2.43 -12.83
CA LEU A 109 5.26 -3.21 -13.47
C LEU A 109 6.24 -3.76 -12.43
N ALA A 110 6.61 -2.94 -11.45
CA ALA A 110 7.49 -3.39 -10.37
C ALA A 110 6.84 -4.52 -9.55
N ALA A 111 5.54 -4.40 -9.29
CA ALA A 111 4.80 -5.43 -8.56
C ALA A 111 4.75 -6.75 -9.32
N ILE A 112 4.55 -6.70 -10.64
CA ILE A 112 4.55 -7.90 -11.48
C ILE A 112 5.89 -8.63 -11.39
N GLU A 113 6.99 -7.90 -11.37
CA GLU A 113 8.32 -8.49 -11.31
C GLU A 113 8.64 -9.10 -9.95
N ASN A 114 8.06 -8.56 -8.86
CA ASN A 114 8.47 -8.89 -7.50
C ASN A 114 7.42 -9.60 -6.65
N SER A 115 6.26 -9.88 -7.20
CA SER A 115 5.19 -10.54 -6.45
C SER A 115 4.85 -11.89 -7.07
N LYS A 116 4.45 -12.83 -6.24
CA LYS A 116 3.99 -14.12 -6.72
C LYS A 116 2.63 -14.02 -7.40
N LYS A 117 1.79 -13.13 -6.91
CA LYS A 117 0.47 -12.87 -7.48
C LYS A 117 0.21 -11.38 -7.53
N VAL A 118 -0.37 -10.93 -8.62
CA VAL A 118 -0.79 -9.54 -8.76
C VAL A 118 -2.29 -9.51 -9.06
N ALA A 119 -3.04 -8.84 -8.21
CA ALA A 119 -4.46 -8.65 -8.41
C ALA A 119 -4.70 -7.24 -8.91
N PHE A 120 -5.28 -7.12 -10.09
CA PHE A 120 -5.61 -5.82 -10.66
C PHE A 120 -7.05 -5.48 -10.33
N ALA A 121 -7.23 -4.30 -9.77
CA ALA A 121 -8.54 -3.78 -9.50
C ALA A 121 -8.61 -2.41 -10.16
N SER A 122 -8.88 -2.41 -11.45
CA SER A 122 -9.04 -1.16 -12.16
C SER A 122 -10.50 -0.79 -12.21
N LYS A 123 -10.78 0.44 -11.87
CA LYS A 123 -12.09 1.00 -11.96
C LYS A 123 -12.04 2.12 -12.98
N GLU A 124 -12.71 1.94 -14.04
CA GLU A 124 -12.78 2.95 -15.06
C GLU A 124 -13.82 4.00 -14.74
#